data_d8a38085cac4fbfd0b7d7ebfa267d61a
#
_entry.id   d8a38085cac4fbfd0b7d7ebfa267d61a
#
_cell.length_a   1.000
_cell.length_b   1.000
_cell.length_c   1.000
_cell.angle_alpha   90.00
_cell.angle_beta   90.00
_cell.angle_gamma   90.00
#
_symmetry.space_group_name_H-M   'P 1'
#
loop_
_entity.id
_entity.type
_entity.pdbx_description
1 polymer ?
#
loop_
_entity_poly.entity_id
_entity_poly.type
_entity_poly.pdbx_seq_one_letter_code
_entity_poly.pdbx_strand_id
1 'polypeptide(L)'
;MKPELILMLTYNDETVQDALDVFEGIKDIPIKYFGFKDIGLPPDKMKMLKDSMQKAGKETFLEVVRYSEEEVIESAKLAVDVGFDYLMGTVYYDSIWNVIDNKIKYMPFCGKVYDHPSILDGTIEDIIADAKEIERKGVDGFDLLAYRYTYQDKVVSLLKQLKEAVSVPIVSAGSINSFKRLRRTIESQIWAFTIGSAFFDRKFIQYGSFRENVEAVYKRVST
;
A
#
# COMPACT_ATOMS: atom_id res chain seq x y z
N MET A 1 -9.08 2.80 -16.67
CA MET A 1 -7.97 1.83 -16.42
C MET A 1 -8.38 1.00 -15.21
N LYS A 2 -8.13 -0.31 -15.19
CA LYS A 2 -8.38 -1.13 -14.00
C LYS A 2 -7.24 -0.94 -13.00
N PRO A 3 -7.53 -0.91 -11.70
CA PRO A 3 -6.49 -0.72 -10.70
C PRO A 3 -5.61 -1.98 -10.55
N GLU A 4 -4.33 -1.76 -10.26
CA GLU A 4 -3.36 -2.81 -10.00
C GLU A 4 -3.50 -3.34 -8.56
N LEU A 5 -3.27 -4.64 -8.38
CA LEU A 5 -3.16 -5.24 -7.06
C LEU A 5 -1.71 -5.13 -6.56
N ILE A 6 -1.50 -4.49 -5.42
CA ILE A 6 -0.29 -4.60 -4.62
C ILE A 6 -0.57 -5.67 -3.55
N LEU A 7 0.03 -6.86 -3.71
CA LEU A 7 -0.13 -7.94 -2.75
C LEU A 7 0.80 -7.73 -1.58
N MET A 8 0.23 -7.56 -0.37
CA MET A 8 1.00 -7.34 0.85
C MET A 8 1.21 -8.66 1.60
N LEU A 9 2.45 -9.03 1.88
CA LEU A 9 2.78 -10.20 2.69
C LEU A 9 2.70 -9.86 4.19
N THR A 10 1.56 -9.29 4.59
CA THR A 10 1.32 -8.79 5.94
C THR A 10 0.05 -9.38 6.54
N TYR A 11 0.14 -9.71 7.82
CA TYR A 11 -0.97 -10.14 8.64
C TYR A 11 -0.97 -9.38 9.97
N ASN A 12 -2.12 -8.83 10.38
CA ASN A 12 -2.25 -8.00 11.58
C ASN A 12 -1.22 -6.86 11.65
N ASP A 13 -1.05 -6.16 10.53
CA ASP A 13 -0.13 -5.03 10.37
C ASP A 13 1.38 -5.35 10.49
N GLU A 14 1.76 -6.63 10.45
CA GLU A 14 3.17 -7.08 10.44
C GLU A 14 3.45 -7.99 9.25
N THR A 15 4.69 -7.99 8.76
CA THR A 15 5.16 -8.95 7.76
C THR A 15 5.19 -10.35 8.37
N VAL A 16 4.57 -11.33 7.69
CA VAL A 16 4.53 -12.72 8.19
C VAL A 16 5.93 -13.34 8.20
N GLN A 17 6.22 -14.19 9.21
CA GLN A 17 7.54 -14.76 9.41
C GLN A 17 7.99 -15.70 8.25
N ASP A 18 7.02 -16.33 7.59
CA ASP A 18 7.18 -17.22 6.45
C ASP A 18 6.93 -16.53 5.09
N ALA A 19 7.08 -15.18 5.05
CA ALA A 19 6.78 -14.38 3.87
C ALA A 19 7.49 -14.85 2.59
N LEU A 20 8.72 -15.35 2.70
CA LEU A 20 9.45 -15.92 1.56
C LEU A 20 8.77 -17.17 1.01
N ASP A 21 8.36 -18.10 1.86
CA ASP A 21 7.67 -19.33 1.44
C ASP A 21 6.29 -19.01 0.85
N VAL A 22 5.57 -18.08 1.45
CA VAL A 22 4.29 -17.58 0.93
C VAL A 22 4.48 -16.97 -0.46
N PHE A 23 5.50 -16.12 -0.64
CA PHE A 23 5.83 -15.53 -1.94
C PHE A 23 6.19 -16.61 -2.98
N GLU A 24 7.06 -17.54 -2.64
CA GLU A 24 7.45 -18.65 -3.54
C GLU A 24 6.24 -19.46 -4.01
N GLY A 25 5.22 -19.64 -3.15
CA GLY A 25 3.98 -20.34 -3.48
C GLY A 25 3.04 -19.62 -4.45
N ILE A 26 3.28 -18.33 -4.73
CA ILE A 26 2.39 -17.48 -5.55
C ILE A 26 3.12 -16.62 -6.59
N LYS A 27 4.45 -16.64 -6.67
CA LYS A 27 5.26 -15.76 -7.54
C LYS A 27 4.94 -15.90 -9.03
N ASP A 28 4.41 -17.04 -9.45
CA ASP A 28 3.98 -17.34 -10.82
C ASP A 28 2.64 -16.65 -11.19
N ILE A 29 1.84 -16.21 -10.21
CA ILE A 29 0.66 -15.39 -10.49
C ILE A 29 1.15 -14.06 -11.10
N PRO A 30 0.57 -13.59 -12.22
CA PRO A 30 1.10 -12.43 -12.93
C PRO A 30 0.72 -11.09 -12.26
N ILE A 31 0.81 -11.04 -10.94
CA ILE A 31 0.75 -9.82 -10.14
C ILE A 31 2.11 -9.13 -10.26
N LYS A 32 2.09 -7.84 -10.62
CA LYS A 32 3.30 -7.06 -10.82
C LYS A 32 3.88 -6.55 -9.49
N TYR A 33 3.03 -6.14 -8.57
CA TYR A 33 3.39 -5.40 -7.37
C TYR A 33 3.24 -6.22 -6.11
N PHE A 34 4.31 -6.27 -5.32
CA PHE A 34 4.35 -6.93 -4.02
C PHE A 34 4.90 -5.99 -2.96
N GLY A 35 4.38 -6.12 -1.75
CA GLY A 35 4.85 -5.31 -0.64
C GLY A 35 4.81 -6.05 0.70
N PHE A 36 5.48 -5.44 1.66
CA PHE A 36 5.46 -5.85 3.06
C PHE A 36 5.81 -4.66 3.97
N LYS A 37 5.75 -4.87 5.29
CA LYS A 37 6.05 -3.83 6.27
C LYS A 37 7.47 -3.95 6.82
N ASP A 38 7.97 -2.84 7.37
CA ASP A 38 9.27 -2.74 8.03
C ASP A 38 9.33 -3.46 9.39
N ILE A 39 8.20 -4.01 9.87
CA ILE A 39 8.09 -4.82 11.08
C ILE A 39 7.72 -6.27 10.76
N GLY A 40 8.08 -7.19 11.64
CA GLY A 40 7.85 -8.63 11.50
C GLY A 40 9.06 -9.40 10.98
N LEU A 41 9.97 -8.80 10.20
CA LEU A 41 11.21 -9.45 9.75
C LEU A 41 12.43 -8.59 10.08
N PRO A 42 13.59 -9.21 10.38
CA PRO A 42 14.84 -8.49 10.46
C PRO A 42 15.35 -8.04 9.07
N PRO A 43 16.21 -7.00 9.00
CA PRO A 43 16.64 -6.39 7.73
C PRO A 43 17.26 -7.35 6.71
N ASP A 44 18.01 -8.34 7.16
CA ASP A 44 18.61 -9.37 6.30
C ASP A 44 17.55 -10.24 5.62
N LYS A 45 16.51 -10.66 6.35
CA LYS A 45 15.37 -11.41 5.79
C LYS A 45 14.50 -10.54 4.89
N MET A 46 14.29 -9.26 5.23
CA MET A 46 13.62 -8.30 4.34
C MET A 46 14.34 -8.20 3.00
N LYS A 47 15.68 -8.07 3.05
CA LYS A 47 16.50 -8.02 1.83
C LYS A 47 16.38 -9.29 1.00
N MET A 48 16.44 -10.46 1.63
CA MET A 48 16.28 -11.74 0.93
C MET A 48 14.91 -11.86 0.24
N LEU A 49 13.84 -11.49 0.94
CA LEU A 49 12.48 -11.49 0.40
C LEU A 49 12.34 -10.52 -0.79
N LYS A 50 12.79 -9.27 -0.61
CA LYS A 50 12.78 -8.26 -1.66
C LYS A 50 13.59 -8.70 -2.88
N ASP A 51 14.80 -9.25 -2.69
CA ASP A 51 15.65 -9.74 -3.78
C ASP A 51 14.99 -10.92 -4.54
N SER A 52 14.27 -11.81 -3.83
CA SER A 52 13.49 -12.89 -4.47
C SER A 52 12.35 -12.32 -5.34
N MET A 53 11.63 -11.32 -4.82
CA MET A 53 10.58 -10.64 -5.58
C MET A 53 11.13 -9.98 -6.85
N GLN A 54 12.22 -9.22 -6.75
CA GLN A 54 12.82 -8.55 -7.91
C GLN A 54 13.38 -9.55 -8.92
N LYS A 55 14.00 -10.67 -8.50
CA LYS A 55 14.41 -11.77 -9.37
C LYS A 55 13.25 -12.40 -10.14
N ALA A 56 12.06 -12.41 -9.56
CA ALA A 56 10.82 -12.85 -10.20
C ALA A 56 10.16 -11.76 -11.08
N GLY A 57 10.82 -10.60 -11.29
CA GLY A 57 10.34 -9.49 -12.10
C GLY A 57 9.22 -8.67 -11.44
N LYS A 58 9.12 -8.70 -10.11
CA LYS A 58 8.13 -7.93 -9.36
C LYS A 58 8.71 -6.56 -8.95
N GLU A 59 7.86 -5.53 -8.90
CA GLU A 59 8.18 -4.24 -8.26
C GLU A 59 7.77 -4.29 -6.78
N THR A 60 8.61 -3.72 -5.91
CA THR A 60 8.55 -3.94 -4.46
C THR A 60 8.18 -2.69 -3.67
N PHE A 61 7.28 -2.83 -2.71
CA PHE A 61 6.79 -1.77 -1.83
C PHE A 61 7.21 -2.05 -0.38
N LEU A 62 7.82 -1.06 0.27
CA LEU A 62 7.90 -1.03 1.72
C LEU A 62 6.80 -0.09 2.24
N GLU A 63 5.83 -0.65 2.98
CA GLU A 63 4.83 0.13 3.71
C GLU A 63 5.32 0.32 5.15
N VAL A 64 5.44 1.58 5.56
CA VAL A 64 5.83 1.93 6.93
C VAL A 64 4.79 2.84 7.54
N VAL A 65 4.31 2.51 8.72
CA VAL A 65 3.32 3.31 9.45
C VAL A 65 4.04 4.09 10.53
N ARG A 66 4.54 5.26 10.16
CA ARG A 66 5.29 6.16 11.03
C ARG A 66 4.72 7.57 10.97
N TYR A 67 4.69 8.25 12.11
CA TYR A 67 4.05 9.54 12.29
C TYR A 67 5.02 10.65 12.66
N SER A 68 6.16 10.35 13.30
CA SER A 68 7.20 11.33 13.61
C SER A 68 8.21 11.44 12.49
N GLU A 69 8.81 12.63 12.32
CA GLU A 69 9.81 12.89 11.30
C GLU A 69 11.04 11.97 11.45
N GLU A 70 11.51 11.75 12.67
CA GLU A 70 12.66 10.88 12.96
C GLU A 70 12.42 9.45 12.47
N GLU A 71 11.28 8.85 12.82
CA GLU A 71 10.91 7.49 12.40
C GLU A 71 10.72 7.38 10.88
N VAL A 72 10.14 8.41 10.24
CA VAL A 72 9.98 8.47 8.77
C VAL A 72 11.34 8.47 8.09
N ILE A 73 12.30 9.25 8.59
CA ILE A 73 13.66 9.32 8.05
C ILE A 73 14.41 8.00 8.23
N GLU A 74 14.29 7.34 9.38
CA GLU A 74 14.89 6.01 9.61
C GLU A 74 14.31 4.96 8.65
N SER A 75 13.00 4.95 8.48
CA SER A 75 12.32 4.03 7.55
C SER A 75 12.69 4.30 6.09
N ALA A 76 12.88 5.56 5.72
CA ALA A 76 13.34 5.94 4.38
C ALA A 76 14.78 5.45 4.11
N LYS A 77 15.68 5.58 5.10
CA LYS A 77 17.04 5.01 5.01
C LYS A 77 16.99 3.50 4.81
N LEU A 78 16.20 2.79 5.61
CA LEU A 78 16.01 1.34 5.48
C LEU A 78 15.52 0.97 4.07
N ALA A 79 14.51 1.68 3.55
CA ALA A 79 13.95 1.42 2.24
C ALA A 79 14.99 1.60 1.11
N VAL A 80 15.81 2.65 1.20
CA VAL A 80 16.90 2.92 0.24
C VAL A 80 18.01 1.87 0.37
N ASP A 81 18.45 1.56 1.60
CA ASP A 81 19.57 0.63 1.85
C ASP A 81 19.23 -0.80 1.42
N VAL A 82 17.99 -1.23 1.63
CA VAL A 82 17.49 -2.54 1.16
C VAL A 82 17.25 -2.52 -0.35
N GLY A 83 16.93 -1.36 -0.94
CA GLY A 83 16.73 -1.18 -2.38
C GLY A 83 15.33 -1.52 -2.85
N PHE A 84 14.30 -1.02 -2.16
CA PHE A 84 12.92 -1.09 -2.60
C PHE A 84 12.65 -0.15 -3.78
N ASP A 85 11.59 -0.46 -4.56
CA ASP A 85 11.16 0.40 -5.65
C ASP A 85 10.27 1.54 -5.15
N TYR A 86 9.48 1.29 -4.08
CA TYR A 86 8.52 2.24 -3.50
C TYR A 86 8.59 2.26 -1.97
N LEU A 87 8.49 3.46 -1.39
CA LEU A 87 8.21 3.71 0.02
C LEU A 87 6.82 4.31 0.14
N MET A 88 5.96 3.73 1.00
CA MET A 88 4.60 4.23 1.24
C MET A 88 4.22 4.17 2.74
N GLY A 89 3.15 4.88 3.12
CA GLY A 89 2.56 4.73 4.44
C GLY A 89 3.14 5.64 5.54
N THR A 90 3.83 6.72 5.18
CA THR A 90 4.35 7.72 6.13
C THR A 90 3.55 9.02 6.09
N VAL A 91 3.60 9.80 7.18
CA VAL A 91 3.29 11.24 7.11
C VAL A 91 4.40 11.93 6.30
N TYR A 92 4.02 12.95 5.52
CA TYR A 92 4.97 13.69 4.70
C TYR A 92 5.81 14.66 5.53
N TYR A 93 7.13 14.66 5.29
CA TYR A 93 8.10 15.64 5.80
C TYR A 93 9.07 16.05 4.68
N ASP A 94 9.37 17.34 4.57
CA ASP A 94 10.28 17.88 3.53
C ASP A 94 11.70 17.26 3.62
N SER A 95 12.15 16.89 4.81
CA SER A 95 13.45 16.28 5.07
C SER A 95 13.67 14.92 4.42
N ILE A 96 12.58 14.23 4.02
CA ILE A 96 12.67 12.90 3.42
C ILE A 96 13.47 12.91 2.10
N TRP A 97 13.39 14.01 1.34
CA TRP A 97 14.10 14.15 0.07
C TRP A 97 15.62 14.06 0.20
N ASN A 98 16.19 14.46 1.36
CA ASN A 98 17.61 14.32 1.66
C ASN A 98 18.05 12.84 1.77
N VAL A 99 17.12 11.93 1.97
CA VAL A 99 17.40 10.50 2.14
C VAL A 99 17.09 9.74 0.85
N ILE A 100 15.89 9.93 0.29
CA ILE A 100 15.47 9.15 -0.87
C ILE A 100 16.16 9.57 -2.16
N ASP A 101 16.52 10.85 -2.32
CA ASP A 101 17.36 11.40 -3.40
C ASP A 101 17.05 10.77 -4.79
N ASN A 102 15.77 10.68 -5.14
CA ASN A 102 15.26 10.02 -6.36
C ASN A 102 15.65 8.53 -6.53
N LYS A 103 16.14 7.86 -5.48
CA LYS A 103 16.50 6.43 -5.53
C LYS A 103 15.32 5.50 -5.39
N ILE A 104 14.21 5.99 -4.82
CA ILE A 104 12.99 5.25 -4.53
C ILE A 104 11.79 6.16 -4.79
N LYS A 105 10.70 5.60 -5.30
CA LYS A 105 9.44 6.34 -5.43
C LYS A 105 8.77 6.51 -4.09
N TYR A 106 8.23 7.69 -3.83
CA TYR A 106 7.65 8.04 -2.54
C TYR A 106 6.15 8.32 -2.63
N MET A 107 5.37 7.61 -1.82
CA MET A 107 3.91 7.68 -1.75
C MET A 107 3.44 7.83 -0.29
N PRO A 108 3.52 9.05 0.29
CA PRO A 108 3.06 9.29 1.65
C PRO A 108 1.54 9.18 1.80
N PHE A 109 1.08 9.17 3.04
CA PHE A 109 -0.31 9.44 3.36
C PHE A 109 -0.72 10.85 2.91
N CYS A 110 -2.01 11.03 2.66
CA CYS A 110 -2.64 12.34 2.58
C CYS A 110 -3.85 12.41 3.53
N GLY A 111 -4.10 13.61 4.06
CA GLY A 111 -5.07 13.85 5.11
C GLY A 111 -4.53 13.51 6.51
N LYS A 112 -5.35 13.71 7.52
CA LYS A 112 -4.96 13.46 8.91
C LYS A 112 -4.99 11.97 9.22
N VAL A 113 -3.80 11.36 9.37
CA VAL A 113 -3.63 9.94 9.71
C VAL A 113 -3.00 9.82 11.09
N TYR A 114 -3.54 8.92 11.92
CA TYR A 114 -3.11 8.67 13.31
C TYR A 114 -3.55 7.28 13.79
N ASP A 115 -3.15 6.88 14.98
CA ASP A 115 -3.45 5.62 15.67
C ASP A 115 -2.88 4.34 15.02
N HIS A 116 -2.99 3.23 15.77
CA HIS A 116 -2.73 1.87 15.32
C HIS A 116 -3.88 0.94 15.77
N PRO A 117 -4.66 0.38 14.84
CA PRO A 117 -4.57 0.53 13.37
C PRO A 117 -4.85 1.96 12.90
N SER A 118 -4.12 2.41 11.87
CA SER A 118 -4.21 3.78 11.35
C SER A 118 -5.63 4.15 10.95
N ILE A 119 -6.02 5.37 11.27
CA ILE A 119 -7.32 5.99 10.94
C ILE A 119 -7.05 7.20 10.05
N LEU A 120 -7.82 7.36 8.99
CA LEU A 120 -7.88 8.57 8.20
C LEU A 120 -9.07 9.43 8.66
N ASP A 121 -8.84 10.70 8.97
CA ASP A 121 -9.84 11.63 9.48
C ASP A 121 -9.80 12.98 8.73
N GLY A 122 -10.82 13.80 8.99
CA GLY A 122 -11.01 15.11 8.34
C GLY A 122 -12.11 15.09 7.28
N THR A 123 -12.45 16.26 6.76
CA THR A 123 -13.39 16.37 5.63
C THR A 123 -12.72 15.95 4.32
N ILE A 124 -13.50 15.63 3.29
CA ILE A 124 -12.96 15.32 1.96
C ILE A 124 -12.19 16.52 1.41
N GLU A 125 -12.68 17.71 1.66
CA GLU A 125 -12.07 18.99 1.28
C GLU A 125 -10.70 19.17 1.95
N ASP A 126 -10.57 18.86 3.24
CA ASP A 126 -9.30 18.93 3.98
C ASP A 126 -8.28 17.93 3.42
N ILE A 127 -8.72 16.69 3.18
CA ILE A 127 -7.86 15.63 2.60
C ILE A 127 -7.36 16.04 1.20
N ILE A 128 -8.23 16.63 0.38
CA ILE A 128 -7.86 17.10 -0.96
C ILE A 128 -6.91 18.29 -0.88
N ALA A 129 -7.12 19.21 0.06
CA ALA A 129 -6.25 20.38 0.24
C ALA A 129 -4.83 19.92 0.63
N ASP A 130 -4.72 19.02 1.59
CA ASP A 130 -3.46 18.43 2.03
C ASP A 130 -2.77 17.67 0.87
N ALA A 131 -3.51 16.82 0.16
CA ALA A 131 -2.96 16.07 -0.99
C ALA A 131 -2.39 16.99 -2.06
N LYS A 132 -3.09 18.11 -2.39
CA LYS A 132 -2.59 19.10 -3.36
C LYS A 132 -1.34 19.83 -2.88
N GLU A 133 -1.21 20.07 -1.58
CA GLU A 133 -0.01 20.66 -1.01
C GLU A 133 1.17 19.71 -1.13
N ILE A 134 0.98 18.43 -0.73
CA ILE A 134 2.01 17.40 -0.80
C ILE A 134 2.37 17.08 -2.26
N GLU A 135 1.41 17.03 -3.19
CA GLU A 135 1.67 16.82 -4.62
C GLU A 135 2.64 17.87 -5.20
N ARG A 136 2.50 19.15 -4.80
CA ARG A 136 3.44 20.22 -5.23
C ARG A 136 4.87 20.03 -4.72
N LYS A 137 5.07 19.17 -3.72
CA LYS A 137 6.39 18.81 -3.19
C LYS A 137 7.08 17.72 -4.04
N GLY A 138 6.40 17.16 -5.05
CA GLY A 138 6.98 16.25 -6.03
C GLY A 138 6.89 14.77 -5.68
N VAL A 139 5.95 14.36 -4.81
CA VAL A 139 5.71 12.93 -4.50
C VAL A 139 5.25 12.15 -5.72
N ASP A 140 5.54 10.84 -5.75
CA ASP A 140 5.20 9.95 -6.86
C ASP A 140 3.76 9.42 -6.79
N GLY A 141 3.06 9.65 -5.70
CA GLY A 141 1.67 9.25 -5.49
C GLY A 141 1.24 9.37 -4.03
N PHE A 142 0.09 8.77 -3.71
CA PHE A 142 -0.46 8.76 -2.36
C PHE A 142 -0.84 7.36 -1.90
N ASP A 143 -0.58 7.09 -0.62
CA ASP A 143 -1.15 5.99 0.15
C ASP A 143 -2.41 6.50 0.86
N LEU A 144 -3.58 6.17 0.32
CA LEU A 144 -4.87 6.61 0.87
C LEU A 144 -5.51 5.48 1.68
N LEU A 145 -5.72 5.69 2.97
CA LEU A 145 -6.39 4.77 3.87
C LEU A 145 -7.92 4.80 3.70
N ALA A 146 -8.41 4.57 2.48
CA ALA A 146 -9.80 4.80 2.10
C ALA A 146 -10.81 4.04 2.97
N TYR A 147 -10.58 2.75 3.25
CA TYR A 147 -11.48 1.94 4.08
C TYR A 147 -11.14 1.98 5.58
N ARG A 148 -10.21 2.84 5.99
CA ARG A 148 -9.95 3.25 7.38
C ARG A 148 -10.39 4.70 7.64
N TYR A 149 -11.06 5.32 6.66
CA TYR A 149 -11.64 6.67 6.78
C TYR A 149 -12.78 6.67 7.80
N THR A 150 -12.80 7.66 8.68
CA THR A 150 -13.79 7.82 9.76
C THR A 150 -15.23 7.80 9.23
N TYR A 151 -15.48 8.41 8.05
CA TYR A 151 -16.79 8.46 7.42
C TYR A 151 -16.93 7.37 6.34
N GLN A 152 -17.25 6.14 6.77
CA GLN A 152 -17.28 4.93 5.90
C GLN A 152 -18.30 5.01 4.76
N ASP A 153 -19.37 5.76 4.92
CA ASP A 153 -20.38 6.03 3.89
C ASP A 153 -19.88 6.94 2.77
N LYS A 154 -18.85 7.76 3.04
CA LYS A 154 -18.24 8.70 2.10
C LYS A 154 -17.02 8.15 1.32
N VAL A 155 -16.60 6.91 1.55
CA VAL A 155 -15.39 6.33 0.93
C VAL A 155 -15.40 6.43 -0.59
N VAL A 156 -16.53 6.12 -1.24
CA VAL A 156 -16.64 6.20 -2.72
C VAL A 156 -16.51 7.65 -3.20
N SER A 157 -17.10 8.59 -2.47
CA SER A 157 -17.01 10.02 -2.77
C SER A 157 -15.57 10.52 -2.60
N LEU A 158 -14.90 10.13 -1.51
CA LEU A 158 -13.49 10.45 -1.26
C LEU A 158 -12.59 9.96 -2.40
N LEU A 159 -12.67 8.67 -2.76
CA LEU A 159 -11.87 8.08 -3.84
C LEU A 159 -12.05 8.84 -5.17
N LYS A 160 -13.31 9.14 -5.53
CA LYS A 160 -13.63 9.86 -6.76
C LYS A 160 -13.10 11.28 -6.75
N GLN A 161 -13.41 12.05 -5.71
CA GLN A 161 -13.04 13.47 -5.62
C GLN A 161 -11.53 13.66 -5.50
N LEU A 162 -10.83 12.81 -4.72
CA LEU A 162 -9.38 12.88 -4.64
C LEU A 162 -8.74 12.56 -5.99
N LYS A 163 -9.21 11.52 -6.70
CA LYS A 163 -8.72 11.19 -8.03
C LYS A 163 -8.90 12.31 -9.05
N GLU A 164 -10.02 13.06 -8.95
CA GLU A 164 -10.28 14.22 -9.83
C GLU A 164 -9.42 15.44 -9.45
N ALA A 165 -8.93 15.50 -8.21
CA ALA A 165 -8.24 16.65 -7.65
C ALA A 165 -6.72 16.62 -7.80
N VAL A 166 -6.10 15.42 -7.93
CA VAL A 166 -4.65 15.23 -8.06
C VAL A 166 -4.29 14.50 -9.35
N SER A 167 -3.08 14.72 -9.85
CA SER A 167 -2.58 14.09 -11.08
C SER A 167 -1.71 12.86 -10.82
N VAL A 168 -1.17 12.73 -9.60
CA VAL A 168 -0.33 11.60 -9.21
C VAL A 168 -1.15 10.33 -8.89
N PRO A 169 -0.56 9.14 -9.01
CA PRO A 169 -1.20 7.88 -8.67
C PRO A 169 -1.73 7.82 -7.23
N ILE A 170 -2.88 7.16 -7.03
CA ILE A 170 -3.45 6.89 -5.70
C ILE A 170 -3.47 5.38 -5.48
N VAL A 171 -2.93 4.93 -4.36
CA VAL A 171 -3.06 3.58 -3.81
C VAL A 171 -4.14 3.61 -2.73
N SER A 172 -5.21 2.80 -2.86
CA SER A 172 -6.15 2.59 -1.74
C SER A 172 -5.62 1.51 -0.83
N ALA A 173 -5.06 1.88 0.31
CA ALA A 173 -4.54 0.94 1.30
C ALA A 173 -5.55 0.66 2.43
N GLY A 174 -5.36 -0.51 3.02
CA GLY A 174 -6.06 -0.97 4.21
C GLY A 174 -7.50 -1.44 3.98
N SER A 175 -7.82 -2.55 4.65
CA SER A 175 -9.18 -3.05 4.90
C SER A 175 -10.04 -3.40 3.68
N ILE A 176 -9.46 -3.68 2.49
CA ILE A 176 -10.21 -4.29 1.37
C ILE A 176 -10.34 -5.79 1.66
N ASN A 177 -11.45 -6.18 2.31
CA ASN A 177 -11.67 -7.52 2.85
C ASN A 177 -12.96 -8.18 2.32
N SER A 178 -13.48 -7.71 1.21
CA SER A 178 -14.69 -8.27 0.58
C SER A 178 -14.78 -7.90 -0.89
N PHE A 179 -15.44 -8.71 -1.69
CA PHE A 179 -15.72 -8.38 -3.09
C PHE A 179 -16.55 -7.11 -3.26
N LYS A 180 -17.35 -6.71 -2.26
CA LYS A 180 -18.09 -5.44 -2.29
C LYS A 180 -17.14 -4.24 -2.25
N ARG A 181 -16.13 -4.25 -1.33
CA ARG A 181 -15.11 -3.19 -1.25
C ARG A 181 -14.21 -3.21 -2.48
N LEU A 182 -13.77 -4.39 -2.92
CA LEU A 182 -12.98 -4.56 -4.15
C LEU A 182 -13.69 -3.95 -5.37
N ARG A 183 -14.98 -4.24 -5.57
CA ARG A 183 -15.77 -3.67 -6.69
C ARG A 183 -15.79 -2.14 -6.63
N ARG A 184 -16.05 -1.55 -5.48
CA ARG A 184 -16.05 -0.08 -5.29
C ARG A 184 -14.67 0.53 -5.61
N THR A 185 -13.61 -0.16 -5.23
CA THR A 185 -12.23 0.25 -5.55
C THR A 185 -11.98 0.19 -7.07
N ILE A 186 -12.42 -0.87 -7.75
CA ILE A 186 -12.33 -0.98 -9.21
C ILE A 186 -13.12 0.14 -9.91
N GLU A 187 -14.33 0.39 -9.47
CA GLU A 187 -15.21 1.43 -10.02
C GLU A 187 -14.66 2.86 -9.81
N SER A 188 -13.82 3.09 -8.80
CA SER A 188 -13.18 4.39 -8.57
C SER A 188 -12.05 4.71 -9.56
N GLN A 189 -11.56 3.71 -10.30
CA GLN A 189 -10.51 3.84 -11.32
C GLN A 189 -9.21 4.50 -10.80
N ILE A 190 -8.89 4.36 -9.53
CA ILE A 190 -7.57 4.72 -8.97
C ILE A 190 -6.48 3.82 -9.56
N TRP A 191 -5.22 4.17 -9.32
CA TRP A 191 -4.09 3.42 -9.89
C TRP A 191 -3.95 2.01 -9.31
N ALA A 192 -3.93 1.87 -7.96
CA ALA A 192 -3.69 0.58 -7.31
C ALA A 192 -4.39 0.48 -5.95
N PHE A 193 -4.36 -0.71 -5.38
CA PHE A 193 -4.86 -0.97 -4.04
C PHE A 193 -4.06 -2.09 -3.37
N THR A 194 -4.02 -2.09 -2.03
CA THR A 194 -3.34 -3.13 -1.24
C THR A 194 -4.32 -4.13 -0.65
N ILE A 195 -3.91 -5.40 -0.61
CA ILE A 195 -4.55 -6.46 0.19
C ILE A 195 -3.45 -7.31 0.84
N GLY A 196 -3.54 -7.50 2.16
CA GLY A 196 -2.70 -8.39 2.96
C GLY A 196 -3.53 -9.35 3.79
N SER A 197 -3.84 -9.01 5.05
CA SER A 197 -4.53 -9.86 6.04
C SER A 197 -5.79 -10.57 5.49
N ALA A 198 -6.53 -9.93 4.58
CA ALA A 198 -7.73 -10.51 4.01
C ALA A 198 -7.50 -11.80 3.19
N PHE A 199 -6.29 -11.98 2.63
CA PHE A 199 -5.92 -13.23 1.98
C PHE A 199 -5.63 -14.34 2.99
N PHE A 200 -4.91 -14.03 4.06
CA PHE A 200 -4.64 -14.95 5.17
C PHE A 200 -5.93 -15.37 5.88
N ASP A 201 -6.86 -14.45 6.07
CA ASP A 201 -8.19 -14.66 6.65
C ASP A 201 -9.18 -15.36 5.72
N ARG A 202 -8.80 -15.64 4.46
CA ARG A 202 -9.67 -16.30 3.46
C ARG A 202 -10.99 -15.56 3.23
N LYS A 203 -10.93 -14.20 3.17
CA LYS A 203 -12.13 -13.34 3.06
C LYS A 203 -12.82 -13.39 1.70
N PHE A 204 -12.14 -13.90 0.66
CA PHE A 204 -12.67 -13.97 -0.71
C PHE A 204 -13.17 -15.37 -1.06
N ILE A 205 -12.46 -16.43 -0.62
CA ILE A 205 -12.86 -17.83 -0.74
C ILE A 205 -12.68 -18.51 0.61
N GLN A 206 -13.77 -18.65 1.36
CA GLN A 206 -13.79 -19.07 2.77
C GLN A 206 -13.05 -20.39 3.05
N TYR A 207 -13.14 -21.38 2.17
CA TYR A 207 -12.51 -22.68 2.32
C TYR A 207 -11.31 -22.87 1.37
N GLY A 208 -10.94 -21.80 0.64
CA GLY A 208 -9.80 -21.83 -0.28
C GLY A 208 -8.48 -21.61 0.45
N SER A 209 -7.39 -22.02 -0.19
CA SER A 209 -6.03 -21.71 0.22
C SER A 209 -5.74 -20.21 0.09
N PHE A 210 -4.59 -19.78 0.61
CA PHE A 210 -4.08 -18.41 0.38
C PHE A 210 -4.01 -18.10 -1.13
N ARG A 211 -3.40 -19.00 -1.92
CA ARG A 211 -3.28 -18.88 -3.37
C ARG A 211 -4.64 -18.71 -4.06
N GLU A 212 -5.62 -19.54 -3.75
CA GLU A 212 -6.96 -19.42 -4.36
C GLU A 212 -7.66 -18.10 -4.04
N ASN A 213 -7.46 -17.56 -2.84
CA ASN A 213 -7.95 -16.23 -2.46
C ASN A 213 -7.28 -15.12 -3.29
N VAL A 214 -5.96 -15.21 -3.51
CA VAL A 214 -5.20 -14.28 -4.36
C VAL A 214 -5.68 -14.36 -5.81
N GLU A 215 -5.78 -15.57 -6.38
CA GLU A 215 -6.23 -15.79 -7.76
C GLU A 215 -7.66 -15.28 -8.00
N ALA A 216 -8.56 -15.44 -7.01
CA ALA A 216 -9.94 -14.94 -7.11
C ALA A 216 -10.02 -13.42 -7.19
N VAL A 217 -9.16 -12.70 -6.46
CA VAL A 217 -9.06 -11.24 -6.56
C VAL A 217 -8.39 -10.84 -7.87
N TYR A 218 -7.23 -11.44 -8.19
CA TYR A 218 -6.50 -11.15 -9.42
C TYR A 218 -7.36 -11.30 -10.67
N LYS A 219 -8.10 -12.40 -10.78
CA LYS A 219 -9.04 -12.63 -11.90
C LYS A 219 -10.06 -11.50 -12.07
N ARG A 220 -10.53 -10.88 -10.98
CA ARG A 220 -11.52 -9.79 -11.06
C ARG A 220 -10.93 -8.46 -11.51
N VAL A 221 -9.65 -8.25 -11.30
CA VAL A 221 -8.98 -7.00 -11.73
C VAL A 221 -8.31 -7.15 -13.09
N SER A 222 -8.00 -8.36 -13.54
CA SER A 222 -7.38 -8.61 -14.85
C SER A 222 -8.38 -8.81 -16.00
N THR A 223 -9.64 -9.19 -15.69
CA THR A 223 -10.74 -9.32 -16.67
C THR A 223 -11.58 -8.06 -16.76
#